data_a94805d442202f08c237ec2e09fac574
#
_entry.id   a94805d442202f08c237ec2e09fac574
#
_cell.length_a   1.000
_cell.length_b   1.000
_cell.length_c   1.000
_cell.angle_alpha   90.00
_cell.angle_beta   90.00
_cell.angle_gamma   90.00
#
_symmetry.space_group_name_H-M   'P 1'
#
loop_
_entity.id
_entity.type
_entity.pdbx_description
1 polymer ?
#
loop_
_entity_poly.entity_id
_entity_poly.type
_entity_poly.pdbx_seq_one_letter_code
_entity_poly.pdbx_strand_id
1 'polypeptide(L)'
;MGNSQSSLPTYYNADPSNDAHTHSLSGYIDLASSAMGASVVRASDEKFGAASNLVKASAPEGQSDAWVTRRHNPTADWAVIRLGSTGTIAGFDIDTRGLDGDQAAAVSIQGCMVPDEEDAVVDGDGDLPVAWEDLLPKVEVSGNSRHQLALWTPTAATFSHVRITLHPDGGVARLRVYGTVVAEPTEGECDLACATTGARVIAASNDRLGSKDNLILPGLSTDPSTQGWKTRRAHSADHSDWAIVRLAEPGFLTRIAIDTRPYDGDQPVAASVQACYSEHANPERDSECFWYQIAPRTELNANKLHELD
;
A
#
# COMPACT_ATOMS: atom_id res chain seq x y z
N MET A 1 29.15 -13.35 24.20
CA MET A 1 28.48 -13.74 22.94
C MET A 1 27.06 -14.11 23.33
N GLY A 2 26.17 -13.15 23.32
CA GLY A 2 24.74 -13.35 23.64
C GLY A 2 24.02 -13.70 22.35
N ASN A 3 23.48 -14.91 22.29
CA ASN A 3 22.55 -15.33 21.24
C ASN A 3 21.24 -14.59 21.47
N SER A 4 21.01 -13.48 20.80
CA SER A 4 19.69 -12.89 20.68
C SER A 4 18.91 -13.76 19.69
N GLN A 5 18.17 -14.76 20.20
CA GLN A 5 17.08 -15.33 19.44
C GLN A 5 16.07 -14.21 19.24
N SER A 6 16.00 -13.66 18.02
CA SER A 6 14.89 -12.82 17.64
C SER A 6 13.63 -13.70 17.70
N SER A 7 12.76 -13.43 18.68
CA SER A 7 11.45 -14.07 18.71
C SER A 7 10.70 -13.65 17.45
N LEU A 8 10.14 -14.61 16.71
CA LEU A 8 9.28 -14.35 15.55
C LEU A 8 8.20 -13.31 15.93
N PRO A 9 7.89 -12.36 15.06
CA PRO A 9 6.82 -11.41 15.29
C PRO A 9 5.50 -12.17 15.56
N THR A 10 4.79 -11.76 16.59
CA THR A 10 3.45 -12.28 16.86
C THR A 10 2.44 -11.52 16.02
N TYR A 11 1.47 -12.24 15.47
CA TYR A 11 0.42 -11.69 14.61
C TYR A 11 -0.97 -12.13 15.09
N TYR A 12 -2.00 -11.44 14.61
CA TYR A 12 -3.39 -11.81 14.83
C TYR A 12 -4.20 -11.62 13.54
N ASN A 13 -5.34 -12.30 13.44
CA ASN A 13 -6.26 -12.11 12.33
C ASN A 13 -7.02 -10.78 12.51
N ALA A 14 -6.79 -9.84 11.59
CA ALA A 14 -7.38 -8.50 11.60
C ALA A 14 -8.69 -8.46 10.79
N ASP A 15 -9.49 -9.54 10.78
CA ASP A 15 -10.78 -9.59 10.11
C ASP A 15 -11.67 -8.41 10.57
N PRO A 16 -12.12 -7.53 9.66
CA PRO A 16 -12.93 -6.38 9.99
C PRO A 16 -14.31 -6.74 10.58
N SER A 17 -14.73 -8.01 10.51
CA SER A 17 -15.97 -8.48 11.17
C SER A 17 -15.81 -8.75 12.66
N ASN A 18 -14.58 -8.71 13.20
CA ASN A 18 -14.30 -9.00 14.59
C ASN A 18 -14.01 -7.73 15.40
N ASP A 19 -15.05 -7.14 15.95
CA ASP A 19 -15.06 -5.85 16.68
C ASP A 19 -14.18 -5.80 17.94
N ALA A 20 -13.52 -6.87 18.32
CA ALA A 20 -12.91 -6.98 19.66
C ALA A 20 -11.47 -6.43 19.78
N HIS A 21 -10.70 -6.28 18.69
CA HIS A 21 -9.31 -5.80 18.75
C HIS A 21 -8.95 -4.99 17.50
N THR A 22 -9.32 -3.73 17.49
CA THR A 22 -9.16 -2.81 16.38
C THR A 22 -7.76 -2.21 16.26
N HIS A 23 -6.79 -2.99 15.86
CA HIS A 23 -5.68 -2.43 15.10
C HIS A 23 -5.93 -2.73 13.62
N SER A 24 -6.86 -1.97 13.03
CA SER A 24 -7.17 -2.05 11.61
C SER A 24 -5.94 -1.72 10.78
N LEU A 25 -5.66 -2.52 9.76
CA LEU A 25 -4.64 -2.21 8.75
C LEU A 25 -5.01 -1.00 7.89
N SER A 26 -6.24 -0.48 8.02
CA SER A 26 -6.77 0.65 7.25
C SER A 26 -6.04 2.00 7.46
N GLY A 27 -5.23 2.12 8.51
CA GLY A 27 -4.42 3.31 8.79
C GLY A 27 -3.02 3.28 8.15
N TYR A 28 -2.67 2.20 7.46
CA TYR A 28 -1.36 1.98 6.85
C TYR A 28 -1.45 1.98 5.33
N ILE A 29 -0.34 2.28 4.66
CA ILE A 29 -0.22 2.26 3.21
C ILE A 29 0.18 0.85 2.76
N ASP A 30 -0.34 0.40 1.60
CA ASP A 30 0.10 -0.82 0.96
C ASP A 30 1.41 -0.58 0.21
N LEU A 31 2.53 -0.90 0.85
CA LEU A 31 3.88 -0.75 0.31
C LEU A 31 4.16 -1.70 -0.87
N ALA A 32 3.39 -2.79 -1.01
CA ALA A 32 3.55 -3.75 -2.12
C ALA A 32 2.68 -3.42 -3.33
N SER A 33 1.94 -2.31 -3.32
CA SER A 33 1.10 -1.93 -4.47
C SER A 33 1.94 -1.42 -5.64
N SER A 34 1.64 -1.89 -6.86
CA SER A 34 2.21 -1.33 -8.08
C SER A 34 1.87 0.16 -8.26
N ALA A 35 0.77 0.64 -7.68
CA ALA A 35 0.42 2.05 -7.66
C ALA A 35 1.37 2.91 -6.81
N MET A 36 2.09 2.28 -5.86
CA MET A 36 3.18 2.88 -5.10
C MET A 36 4.54 2.74 -5.79
N GLY A 37 4.61 2.04 -6.94
CA GLY A 37 5.85 1.71 -7.62
C GLY A 37 6.47 0.36 -7.22
N ALA A 38 5.75 -0.46 -6.44
CA ALA A 38 6.23 -1.79 -6.11
C ALA A 38 6.25 -2.71 -7.35
N SER A 39 7.19 -3.62 -7.37
CA SER A 39 7.37 -4.57 -8.48
C SER A 39 7.89 -5.91 -7.97
N VAL A 40 7.54 -6.99 -8.69
CA VAL A 40 8.17 -8.29 -8.48
C VAL A 40 9.50 -8.27 -9.20
N VAL A 41 10.60 -8.44 -8.46
CA VAL A 41 11.96 -8.44 -9.01
C VAL A 41 12.39 -9.84 -9.41
N ARG A 42 11.83 -10.87 -8.76
CA ARG A 42 12.14 -12.28 -9.08
C ARG A 42 11.08 -13.25 -8.57
N ALA A 43 10.91 -14.37 -9.25
CA ALA A 43 10.09 -15.49 -8.81
C ALA A 43 10.75 -16.83 -9.21
N SER A 44 10.51 -17.87 -8.39
CA SER A 44 11.02 -19.22 -8.65
C SER A 44 10.31 -19.90 -9.82
N ASP A 45 9.00 -19.69 -9.93
CA ASP A 45 8.15 -20.28 -10.96
C ASP A 45 6.95 -19.35 -11.27
N GLU A 46 6.64 -19.20 -12.58
CA GLU A 46 5.51 -18.38 -13.06
C GLU A 46 4.72 -19.15 -14.15
N LYS A 47 4.74 -20.48 -14.08
CA LYS A 47 4.27 -21.32 -15.19
C LYS A 47 2.80 -21.12 -15.53
N PHE A 48 1.94 -20.96 -14.55
CA PHE A 48 0.48 -20.87 -14.73
C PHE A 48 -0.07 -19.48 -14.44
N GLY A 49 0.72 -18.59 -13.85
CA GLY A 49 0.33 -17.19 -13.61
C GLY A 49 1.51 -16.36 -13.18
N ALA A 50 1.62 -15.15 -13.74
CA ALA A 50 2.74 -14.25 -13.51
C ALA A 50 2.78 -13.74 -12.06
N ALA A 51 3.96 -13.70 -11.45
CA ALA A 51 4.17 -13.19 -10.10
C ALA A 51 3.88 -11.69 -10.00
N SER A 52 3.98 -10.94 -11.10
CA SER A 52 3.57 -9.53 -11.16
C SER A 52 2.10 -9.28 -10.78
N ASN A 53 1.25 -10.31 -10.85
CA ASN A 53 -0.13 -10.21 -10.38
C ASN A 53 -0.23 -9.94 -8.86
N LEU A 54 0.78 -10.36 -8.07
CA LEU A 54 0.80 -10.14 -6.62
C LEU A 54 0.66 -8.68 -6.22
N VAL A 55 1.26 -7.78 -6.99
CA VAL A 55 1.39 -6.35 -6.66
C VAL A 55 0.33 -5.47 -7.34
N LYS A 56 -0.54 -6.01 -8.19
CA LYS A 56 -1.61 -5.25 -8.83
C LYS A 56 -2.50 -4.59 -7.78
N ALA A 57 -2.84 -3.32 -7.97
CA ALA A 57 -3.70 -2.58 -7.06
C ALA A 57 -5.16 -3.04 -7.11
N SER A 58 -5.64 -3.46 -8.28
CA SER A 58 -7.00 -3.97 -8.50
C SER A 58 -7.28 -5.27 -7.75
N ALA A 59 -8.56 -5.50 -7.44
CA ALA A 59 -9.01 -6.80 -6.95
C ALA A 59 -8.75 -7.91 -7.99
N PRO A 60 -8.51 -9.17 -7.57
CA PRO A 60 -8.32 -10.25 -8.53
C PRO A 60 -9.61 -10.57 -9.29
N GLU A 61 -9.48 -10.79 -10.60
CA GLU A 61 -10.60 -11.10 -11.49
C GLU A 61 -10.81 -12.62 -11.69
N GLY A 62 -9.92 -13.45 -11.15
CA GLY A 62 -9.96 -14.90 -11.24
C GLY A 62 -8.56 -15.53 -11.28
N GLN A 63 -8.52 -16.84 -11.56
CA GLN A 63 -7.27 -17.62 -11.54
C GLN A 63 -6.20 -17.11 -12.54
N SER A 64 -6.60 -16.67 -13.72
CA SER A 64 -5.69 -16.12 -14.74
C SER A 64 -5.03 -14.81 -14.31
N ASP A 65 -5.57 -14.16 -13.28
CA ASP A 65 -5.09 -12.90 -12.71
C ASP A 65 -4.42 -13.12 -11.33
N ALA A 66 -3.86 -14.28 -11.11
CA ALA A 66 -3.14 -14.68 -9.91
C ALA A 66 -1.71 -15.14 -10.25
N TRP A 67 -0.82 -15.13 -9.28
CA TRP A 67 0.44 -15.84 -9.36
C TRP A 67 0.17 -17.32 -9.05
N VAL A 68 0.52 -18.22 -9.99
CA VAL A 68 0.29 -19.66 -9.83
C VAL A 68 1.50 -20.42 -10.35
N THR A 69 2.07 -21.25 -9.49
CA THR A 69 3.25 -22.07 -9.78
C THR A 69 2.89 -23.48 -10.22
N ARG A 70 3.86 -24.25 -10.70
CA ARG A 70 3.71 -25.68 -10.95
C ARG A 70 3.45 -26.43 -9.65
N ARG A 71 2.72 -27.53 -9.77
CA ARG A 71 2.56 -28.49 -8.66
C ARG A 71 3.77 -29.43 -8.60
N HIS A 72 4.08 -29.85 -7.38
CA HIS A 72 5.17 -30.80 -7.10
C HIS A 72 6.57 -30.28 -7.47
N ASN A 73 6.81 -28.99 -7.31
CA ASN A 73 8.17 -28.47 -7.41
C ASN A 73 9.04 -29.10 -6.30
N PRO A 74 10.33 -29.37 -6.58
CA PRO A 74 11.21 -30.04 -5.62
C PRO A 74 11.51 -29.20 -4.36
N THR A 75 11.36 -27.88 -4.50
CA THR A 75 11.53 -26.89 -3.42
C THR A 75 10.30 -26.02 -3.31
N ALA A 76 10.12 -25.35 -2.18
CA ALA A 76 9.06 -24.37 -2.00
C ALA A 76 9.23 -23.22 -3.00
N ASP A 77 8.10 -22.75 -3.55
CA ASP A 77 8.10 -21.62 -4.49
C ASP A 77 8.12 -20.30 -3.76
N TRP A 78 8.75 -19.30 -4.37
CA TRP A 78 8.90 -17.99 -3.78
C TRP A 78 8.88 -16.87 -4.83
N ALA A 79 8.51 -15.67 -4.36
CA ALA A 79 8.64 -14.44 -5.14
C ALA A 79 9.22 -13.34 -4.26
N VAL A 80 10.12 -12.54 -4.83
CA VAL A 80 10.70 -11.35 -4.19
C VAL A 80 10.05 -10.12 -4.78
N ILE A 81 9.56 -9.25 -3.89
CA ILE A 81 8.89 -8.01 -4.23
C ILE A 81 9.73 -6.86 -3.68
N ARG A 82 10.12 -5.93 -4.55
CA ARG A 82 10.60 -4.62 -4.15
C ARG A 82 9.41 -3.77 -3.77
N LEU A 83 9.40 -3.22 -2.56
CA LEU A 83 8.36 -2.31 -2.08
C LEU A 83 8.43 -0.97 -2.83
N GLY A 84 7.31 -0.27 -2.92
CA GLY A 84 7.24 1.05 -3.56
C GLY A 84 7.96 2.14 -2.77
N SER A 85 8.17 1.91 -1.50
CA SER A 85 9.01 2.75 -0.61
C SER A 85 9.52 1.91 0.55
N THR A 86 10.66 2.27 1.08
CA THR A 86 11.18 1.72 2.33
C THR A 86 10.25 2.07 3.49
N GLY A 87 10.01 1.12 4.36
CA GLY A 87 9.12 1.36 5.51
C GLY A 87 9.15 0.27 6.57
N THR A 88 8.53 0.59 7.71
CA THR A 88 8.21 -0.38 8.74
C THR A 88 6.94 -1.12 8.37
N ILE A 89 6.80 -2.40 8.79
CA ILE A 89 5.68 -3.26 8.41
C ILE A 89 4.76 -3.45 9.61
N ALA A 90 3.46 -3.28 9.39
CA ALA A 90 2.41 -3.45 10.39
C ALA A 90 1.55 -4.71 10.15
N GLY A 91 1.55 -5.26 8.92
CA GLY A 91 0.82 -6.47 8.61
C GLY A 91 0.71 -6.77 7.14
N PHE A 92 -0.03 -7.83 6.84
CA PHE A 92 -0.15 -8.41 5.51
C PHE A 92 -1.61 -8.71 5.17
N ASP A 93 -1.94 -8.68 3.88
CA ASP A 93 -3.18 -9.22 3.35
C ASP A 93 -2.84 -10.18 2.21
N ILE A 94 -3.11 -11.45 2.42
CA ILE A 94 -2.87 -12.52 1.45
C ILE A 94 -4.22 -12.87 0.84
N ASP A 95 -4.38 -12.53 -0.42
CA ASP A 95 -5.63 -12.70 -1.16
C ASP A 95 -5.54 -13.93 -2.06
N THR A 96 -6.42 -14.88 -1.84
CA THR A 96 -6.55 -16.11 -2.64
C THR A 96 -7.87 -16.15 -3.40
N ARG A 97 -8.60 -15.02 -3.48
CA ARG A 97 -9.87 -14.97 -4.22
C ARG A 97 -9.65 -15.29 -5.69
N GLY A 98 -10.59 -16.04 -6.24
CA GLY A 98 -10.47 -16.58 -7.59
C GLY A 98 -9.66 -17.87 -7.70
N LEU A 99 -9.05 -18.35 -6.61
CA LEU A 99 -8.36 -19.63 -6.52
C LEU A 99 -9.18 -20.61 -5.68
N ASP A 100 -9.75 -21.61 -6.33
CA ASP A 100 -10.49 -22.69 -5.69
C ASP A 100 -9.80 -24.04 -5.96
N GLY A 101 -9.03 -24.50 -4.97
CA GLY A 101 -8.18 -25.68 -5.07
C GLY A 101 -6.77 -25.44 -5.63
N ASP A 102 -6.49 -24.28 -6.23
CA ASP A 102 -5.17 -23.92 -6.78
C ASP A 102 -4.36 -22.98 -5.88
N GLN A 103 -4.93 -22.52 -4.76
CA GLN A 103 -4.20 -21.71 -3.77
C GLN A 103 -3.06 -22.51 -3.13
N ALA A 104 -2.06 -21.81 -2.62
CA ALA A 104 -1.06 -22.40 -1.73
C ALA A 104 -1.73 -22.96 -0.47
N ALA A 105 -1.19 -24.05 0.09
CA ALA A 105 -1.70 -24.58 1.37
C ALA A 105 -1.28 -23.70 2.55
N ALA A 106 -0.10 -23.10 2.47
CA ALA A 106 0.39 -22.16 3.47
C ALA A 106 1.41 -21.21 2.84
N VAL A 107 1.64 -20.08 3.50
CA VAL A 107 2.64 -19.08 3.09
C VAL A 107 3.48 -18.63 4.28
N SER A 108 4.66 -18.09 3.99
CA SER A 108 5.48 -17.36 4.97
C SER A 108 6.07 -16.11 4.29
N ILE A 109 6.42 -15.10 5.06
CA ILE A 109 6.96 -13.84 4.53
C ILE A 109 8.22 -13.46 5.31
N GLN A 110 9.24 -13.06 4.57
CA GLN A 110 10.50 -12.52 5.07
C GLN A 110 10.72 -11.13 4.48
N GLY A 111 11.48 -10.29 5.16
CA GLY A 111 11.85 -8.97 4.68
C GLY A 111 13.36 -8.78 4.72
N CYS A 112 13.86 -7.88 3.89
CA CYS A 112 15.24 -7.42 3.95
C CYS A 112 15.35 -5.94 3.55
N MET A 113 16.46 -5.32 3.96
CA MET A 113 16.86 -4.01 3.50
C MET A 113 17.99 -4.19 2.48
N VAL A 114 17.77 -3.70 1.26
CA VAL A 114 18.76 -3.61 0.21
C VAL A 114 19.11 -2.13 0.04
N PRO A 115 20.35 -1.70 0.21
CA PRO A 115 20.76 -0.33 -0.10
C PRO A 115 20.57 -0.04 -1.60
N ASP A 116 20.12 1.19 -1.93
CA ASP A 116 19.75 1.60 -3.29
C ASP A 116 20.83 1.38 -4.37
N GLU A 117 22.09 1.35 -3.98
CA GLU A 117 23.22 1.14 -4.91
C GLU A 117 23.43 -0.33 -5.32
N GLU A 118 22.79 -1.28 -4.64
CA GLU A 118 22.94 -2.72 -4.85
C GLU A 118 21.77 -3.39 -5.56
N ASP A 119 20.79 -2.67 -6.01
CA ASP A 119 19.62 -3.19 -6.77
C ASP A 119 20.01 -3.99 -8.05
N ALA A 120 21.29 -4.04 -8.36
CA ALA A 120 21.78 -4.47 -9.67
C ALA A 120 22.34 -5.89 -9.74
N VAL A 121 22.70 -6.55 -8.66
CA VAL A 121 23.42 -7.83 -8.76
C VAL A 121 22.73 -8.94 -7.98
N VAL A 122 21.74 -9.52 -8.60
CA VAL A 122 21.29 -10.85 -8.23
C VAL A 122 22.20 -11.84 -8.94
N ASP A 123 23.18 -12.40 -8.23
CA ASP A 123 23.99 -13.49 -8.74
C ASP A 123 23.13 -14.68 -9.15
N GLY A 124 23.60 -15.46 -10.14
CA GLY A 124 22.84 -16.44 -10.92
C GLY A 124 22.03 -17.50 -10.16
N ASP A 125 22.10 -17.59 -8.85
CA ASP A 125 21.39 -18.58 -8.01
C ASP A 125 20.24 -17.99 -7.16
N GLY A 126 20.05 -16.68 -7.22
CA GLY A 126 18.75 -16.12 -6.86
C GLY A 126 18.57 -15.57 -5.47
N ASP A 127 19.52 -15.58 -4.63
CA ASP A 127 19.43 -14.88 -3.34
C ASP A 127 20.07 -13.50 -3.45
N LEU A 128 19.35 -12.48 -2.95
CA LEU A 128 19.99 -11.20 -2.67
C LEU A 128 21.04 -11.45 -1.58
N PRO A 129 22.26 -10.90 -1.69
CA PRO A 129 23.35 -11.12 -0.74
C PRO A 129 23.09 -10.40 0.61
N VAL A 130 21.88 -10.48 1.11
CA VAL A 130 21.37 -9.78 2.30
C VAL A 130 20.76 -10.77 3.28
N ALA A 131 20.79 -10.42 4.56
CA ALA A 131 20.12 -11.22 5.59
C ALA A 131 18.61 -11.01 5.51
N TRP A 132 17.86 -12.11 5.35
CA TRP A 132 16.41 -12.13 5.41
C TRP A 132 15.95 -12.28 6.86
N GLU A 133 15.00 -11.45 7.27
CA GLU A 133 14.34 -11.51 8.58
C GLU A 133 12.94 -12.09 8.43
N ASP A 134 12.55 -13.00 9.32
CA ASP A 134 11.21 -13.57 9.33
C ASP A 134 10.19 -12.52 9.83
N LEU A 135 9.20 -12.18 9.00
CA LEU A 135 8.13 -11.23 9.29
C LEU A 135 6.80 -11.93 9.58
N LEU A 136 6.49 -12.96 8.82
CA LEU A 136 5.33 -13.83 9.03
C LEU A 136 5.80 -15.27 8.99
N PRO A 137 5.61 -16.05 10.10
CA PRO A 137 5.90 -17.47 10.07
C PRO A 137 4.96 -18.19 9.08
N LYS A 138 5.22 -19.47 8.85
CA LYS A 138 4.33 -20.28 8.02
C LYS A 138 2.90 -20.29 8.58
N VAL A 139 1.96 -19.77 7.80
CA VAL A 139 0.52 -19.71 8.10
C VAL A 139 -0.28 -20.43 7.04
N GLU A 140 -1.30 -21.17 7.42
CA GLU A 140 -2.23 -21.82 6.51
C GLU A 140 -3.14 -20.77 5.85
N VAL A 141 -3.44 -20.94 4.56
CA VAL A 141 -4.37 -20.10 3.80
C VAL A 141 -5.42 -20.97 3.12
N SER A 142 -6.66 -20.52 3.15
CA SER A 142 -7.78 -21.17 2.47
C SER A 142 -7.98 -20.57 1.07
N GLY A 143 -8.64 -21.29 0.20
CA GLY A 143 -8.99 -20.81 -1.14
C GLY A 143 -10.11 -19.76 -1.12
N ASN A 144 -10.17 -18.96 -2.16
CA ASN A 144 -11.19 -17.95 -2.42
C ASN A 144 -11.46 -17.00 -1.22
N SER A 145 -10.42 -16.62 -0.50
CA SER A 145 -10.49 -15.89 0.78
C SER A 145 -9.46 -14.77 0.86
N ARG A 146 -9.65 -13.86 1.80
CA ARG A 146 -8.65 -12.87 2.20
C ARG A 146 -8.18 -13.16 3.61
N HIS A 147 -6.88 -13.09 3.82
CA HIS A 147 -6.24 -13.34 5.10
C HIS A 147 -5.50 -12.09 5.54
N GLN A 148 -6.15 -11.28 6.37
CA GLN A 148 -5.57 -10.07 6.94
C GLN A 148 -4.88 -10.41 8.26
N LEU A 149 -3.57 -10.28 8.28
CA LEU A 149 -2.70 -10.67 9.37
C LEU A 149 -1.94 -9.44 9.87
N ALA A 150 -2.37 -8.87 10.99
CA ALA A 150 -1.71 -7.72 11.59
C ALA A 150 -0.67 -8.18 12.62
N LEU A 151 0.46 -7.51 12.64
CA LEU A 151 1.46 -7.66 13.69
C LEU A 151 0.96 -6.95 14.96
N TRP A 152 1.15 -7.55 16.14
CA TRP A 152 0.81 -6.89 17.41
C TRP A 152 1.59 -5.60 17.62
N THR A 153 2.78 -5.53 17.09
CA THR A 153 3.63 -4.35 17.07
C THR A 153 4.24 -4.26 15.68
N PRO A 154 4.13 -3.11 14.99
CA PRO A 154 4.87 -2.89 13.76
C PRO A 154 6.36 -3.14 13.94
N THR A 155 7.04 -3.53 12.88
CA THR A 155 8.49 -3.79 12.93
C THR A 155 9.24 -2.52 13.34
N ALA A 156 10.30 -2.71 14.14
CA ALA A 156 11.22 -1.61 14.45
C ALA A 156 12.20 -1.35 13.30
N ALA A 157 12.58 -2.40 12.57
CA ALA A 157 13.41 -2.30 11.38
C ALA A 157 12.57 -1.88 10.17
N THR A 158 13.25 -1.27 9.20
CA THR A 158 12.68 -0.88 7.88
C THR A 158 13.09 -1.89 6.83
N PHE A 159 12.22 -2.06 5.83
CA PHE A 159 12.40 -3.03 4.76
C PHE A 159 12.17 -2.36 3.41
N SER A 160 12.99 -2.71 2.43
CA SER A 160 12.84 -2.33 1.03
C SER A 160 12.29 -3.46 0.18
N HIS A 161 12.48 -4.72 0.62
CA HIS A 161 12.03 -5.92 -0.09
C HIS A 161 11.36 -6.91 0.85
N VAL A 162 10.40 -7.66 0.29
CA VAL A 162 9.79 -8.81 0.95
C VAL A 162 9.85 -10.04 0.05
N ARG A 163 9.99 -11.21 0.66
CA ARG A 163 9.91 -12.51 -0.01
C ARG A 163 8.70 -13.27 0.53
N ILE A 164 7.75 -13.58 -0.34
CA ILE A 164 6.68 -14.53 -0.02
C ILE A 164 7.12 -15.94 -0.47
N THR A 165 6.94 -16.93 0.39
CA THR A 165 7.22 -18.33 0.10
C THR A 165 5.93 -19.14 0.20
N LEU A 166 5.62 -19.94 -0.83
CA LEU A 166 4.50 -20.87 -0.87
C LEU A 166 4.95 -22.23 -0.33
N HIS A 167 4.08 -22.89 0.44
CA HIS A 167 4.40 -24.18 1.06
C HIS A 167 3.36 -25.26 0.70
N PRO A 168 3.69 -26.21 -0.19
CA PRO A 168 4.93 -26.29 -0.96
C PRO A 168 4.89 -25.47 -2.25
N ASP A 169 3.74 -25.35 -2.89
CA ASP A 169 3.45 -24.74 -4.18
C ASP A 169 2.01 -24.22 -4.22
N GLY A 170 1.55 -23.70 -5.35
CA GLY A 170 0.17 -23.25 -5.58
C GLY A 170 0.12 -21.81 -6.04
N GLY A 171 -0.93 -21.09 -5.61
CA GLY A 171 -1.15 -19.72 -6.03
C GLY A 171 -1.55 -18.77 -4.92
N VAL A 172 -1.27 -17.48 -5.17
CA VAL A 172 -1.74 -16.31 -4.41
C VAL A 172 -2.15 -15.25 -5.43
N ALA A 173 -3.33 -14.69 -5.28
CA ALA A 173 -3.83 -13.70 -6.23
C ALA A 173 -3.21 -12.32 -5.99
N ARG A 174 -3.17 -11.86 -4.73
CA ARG A 174 -2.56 -10.58 -4.35
C ARG A 174 -1.82 -10.72 -3.02
N LEU A 175 -0.76 -9.95 -2.88
CA LEU A 175 -0.11 -9.70 -1.60
C LEU A 175 -0.16 -8.20 -1.31
N ARG A 176 -0.66 -7.82 -0.12
CA ARG A 176 -0.55 -6.46 0.40
C ARG A 176 0.41 -6.47 1.58
N VAL A 177 1.25 -5.45 1.66
CA VAL A 177 2.19 -5.23 2.75
C VAL A 177 1.90 -3.87 3.35
N TYR A 178 1.18 -3.86 4.45
CA TYR A 178 0.77 -2.63 5.11
C TYR A 178 1.86 -2.12 6.05
N GLY A 179 2.19 -0.84 5.91
CA GLY A 179 3.25 -0.25 6.71
C GLY A 179 3.24 1.27 6.75
N THR A 180 4.27 1.80 7.36
CA THR A 180 4.55 3.24 7.39
C THR A 180 5.82 3.49 6.62
N VAL A 181 5.76 4.38 5.65
CA VAL A 181 6.92 4.80 4.87
C VAL A 181 7.92 5.50 5.79
N VAL A 182 9.17 5.16 5.63
CA VAL A 182 10.31 5.87 6.22
C VAL A 182 11.12 6.40 5.05
N ALA A 183 10.76 7.61 4.62
CA ALA A 183 11.45 8.27 3.51
C ALA A 183 12.81 8.80 3.96
N GLU A 184 13.78 8.74 3.07
CA GLU A 184 15.04 9.48 3.25
C GLU A 184 14.76 10.98 3.15
N PRO A 185 15.46 11.81 3.95
CA PRO A 185 15.36 13.26 3.86
C PRO A 185 15.65 13.73 2.43
N THR A 186 14.72 14.45 1.83
CA THR A 186 14.88 14.97 0.47
C THR A 186 15.49 16.38 0.56
N GLU A 187 16.61 16.63 -0.13
CA GLU A 187 17.12 17.98 -0.30
C GLU A 187 16.31 18.72 -1.36
N GLY A 188 15.74 19.88 -1.00
CA GLY A 188 14.97 20.73 -1.90
C GLY A 188 13.46 20.57 -1.78
N GLU A 189 12.73 20.95 -2.85
CA GLU A 189 11.26 20.82 -2.89
C GLU A 189 10.85 19.36 -3.09
N CYS A 190 9.92 18.89 -2.27
CA CYS A 190 9.34 17.56 -2.40
C CYS A 190 7.82 17.61 -2.29
N ASP A 191 7.14 16.59 -2.80
CA ASP A 191 5.70 16.45 -2.65
C ASP A 191 5.37 15.88 -1.26
N LEU A 192 5.04 16.77 -0.34
CA LEU A 192 4.66 16.41 1.03
C LEU A 192 3.33 15.65 1.12
N ALA A 193 2.51 15.68 0.06
CA ALA A 193 1.26 14.94 0.00
C ALA A 193 1.40 13.57 -0.69
N CYS A 194 2.59 13.20 -1.17
CA CYS A 194 2.80 11.92 -1.83
C CYS A 194 2.92 10.77 -0.81
N ALA A 195 2.30 9.64 -1.13
CA ALA A 195 2.38 8.44 -0.30
C ALA A 195 3.81 7.89 -0.19
N THR A 196 4.62 8.03 -1.24
CA THR A 196 6.02 7.56 -1.25
C THR A 196 6.94 8.38 -0.36
N THR A 197 6.56 9.62 -0.03
CA THR A 197 7.27 10.44 0.96
C THR A 197 6.76 10.22 2.38
N GLY A 198 5.62 9.52 2.56
CA GLY A 198 5.07 9.19 3.87
C GLY A 198 3.73 9.85 4.20
N ALA A 199 3.13 10.57 3.25
CA ALA A 199 1.79 11.13 3.43
C ALA A 199 0.72 10.03 3.58
N ARG A 200 -0.38 10.34 4.25
CA ARG A 200 -1.51 9.41 4.44
C ARG A 200 -2.84 10.15 4.42
N VAL A 201 -3.86 9.55 3.82
CA VAL A 201 -5.24 10.07 3.96
C VAL A 201 -5.85 9.48 5.22
N ILE A 202 -6.01 10.32 6.24
CA ILE A 202 -6.48 9.89 7.57
C ILE A 202 -7.99 9.83 7.70
N ALA A 203 -8.72 10.63 6.91
CA ALA A 203 -10.18 10.65 6.89
C ALA A 203 -10.71 11.13 5.53
N ALA A 204 -11.89 10.71 5.17
CA ALA A 204 -12.64 11.21 4.03
C ALA A 204 -14.15 11.08 4.28
N SER A 205 -14.93 11.97 3.68
CA SER A 205 -16.40 11.95 3.75
C SER A 205 -16.98 10.69 3.10
N ASN A 206 -16.38 10.23 2.02
CA ASN A 206 -16.81 9.07 1.24
C ASN A 206 -15.65 8.54 0.39
N ASP A 207 -15.48 7.20 0.33
CA ASP A 207 -14.43 6.52 -0.45
C ASP A 207 -14.93 5.23 -1.14
N ARG A 208 -16.25 5.16 -1.38
CA ARG A 208 -16.89 3.91 -1.84
C ARG A 208 -16.76 3.63 -3.34
N LEU A 209 -16.56 4.63 -4.18
CA LEU A 209 -16.43 4.47 -5.63
C LEU A 209 -14.96 4.49 -6.08
N GLY A 210 -14.11 5.20 -5.37
CA GLY A 210 -12.68 5.22 -5.56
C GLY A 210 -12.00 5.49 -4.22
N SER A 211 -10.94 4.77 -3.92
CA SER A 211 -10.23 4.91 -2.63
C SER A 211 -9.76 6.36 -2.42
N LYS A 212 -9.94 6.86 -1.19
CA LYS A 212 -9.37 8.13 -0.76
C LYS A 212 -7.84 8.16 -0.92
N ASP A 213 -7.18 7.01 -0.77
CA ASP A 213 -5.73 6.90 -0.85
C ASP A 213 -5.19 7.16 -2.26
N ASN A 214 -6.06 7.09 -3.30
CA ASN A 214 -5.69 7.46 -4.66
C ASN A 214 -5.31 8.94 -4.80
N LEU A 215 -5.73 9.81 -3.87
CA LEU A 215 -5.34 11.23 -3.84
C LEU A 215 -3.84 11.47 -3.73
N ILE A 216 -3.12 10.54 -3.11
CA ILE A 216 -1.72 10.71 -2.72
C ILE A 216 -0.77 9.72 -3.41
N LEU A 217 -1.28 8.93 -4.36
CA LEU A 217 -0.45 7.99 -5.12
C LEU A 217 0.51 8.74 -6.07
N PRO A 218 1.73 8.24 -6.26
CA PRO A 218 2.69 8.86 -7.16
C PRO A 218 2.27 8.72 -8.62
N GLY A 219 2.22 9.84 -9.34
CA GLY A 219 2.00 9.85 -10.78
C GLY A 219 0.60 9.43 -11.23
N LEU A 220 0.47 9.18 -12.54
CA LEU A 220 -0.76 8.71 -13.17
C LEU A 220 -0.71 7.20 -13.31
N SER A 221 -1.65 6.51 -12.70
CA SER A 221 -1.81 5.08 -12.85
C SER A 221 -2.58 4.74 -14.14
N THR A 222 -2.19 3.65 -14.79
CA THR A 222 -2.97 3.05 -15.88
C THR A 222 -4.05 2.09 -15.36
N ASP A 223 -3.99 1.71 -14.08
CA ASP A 223 -4.99 0.86 -13.44
C ASP A 223 -6.23 1.69 -13.06
N PRO A 224 -7.42 1.39 -13.62
CA PRO A 224 -8.64 2.13 -13.33
C PRO A 224 -9.01 2.18 -11.83
N SER A 225 -8.61 1.18 -11.05
CA SER A 225 -8.91 1.10 -9.60
C SER A 225 -8.13 2.14 -8.78
N THR A 226 -7.04 2.67 -9.32
CA THR A 226 -6.19 3.69 -8.69
C THR A 226 -6.27 5.05 -9.36
N GLN A 227 -7.22 5.22 -10.29
CA GLN A 227 -7.45 6.48 -11.01
C GLN A 227 -8.35 7.43 -10.20
N GLY A 228 -7.76 8.11 -9.24
CA GLY A 228 -8.40 9.19 -8.48
C GLY A 228 -9.36 8.74 -7.38
N TRP A 229 -9.66 9.68 -6.51
CA TRP A 229 -10.65 9.54 -5.46
C TRP A 229 -12.04 9.86 -6.02
N LYS A 230 -13.01 8.94 -5.90
CA LYS A 230 -14.36 9.10 -6.42
C LYS A 230 -15.39 8.90 -5.31
N THR A 231 -16.28 9.88 -5.16
CA THR A 231 -17.38 9.87 -4.20
C THR A 231 -18.71 9.57 -4.86
N ARG A 232 -19.71 9.24 -4.08
CA ARG A 232 -21.09 9.12 -4.58
C ARG A 232 -21.63 10.50 -4.94
N ARG A 233 -22.40 10.59 -6.02
CA ARG A 233 -23.12 11.82 -6.35
C ARG A 233 -24.09 12.18 -5.23
N ALA A 234 -23.97 13.40 -4.72
CA ALA A 234 -24.93 13.94 -3.77
C ALA A 234 -26.17 14.50 -4.49
N HIS A 235 -27.31 14.43 -3.81
CA HIS A 235 -28.56 15.00 -4.30
C HIS A 235 -28.74 16.48 -3.91
N SER A 236 -27.95 16.99 -2.98
CA SER A 236 -27.98 18.38 -2.52
C SER A 236 -26.93 19.22 -3.25
N ALA A 237 -27.33 20.40 -3.71
CA ALA A 237 -26.41 21.35 -4.35
C ALA A 237 -25.35 21.92 -3.39
N ASP A 238 -25.65 21.92 -2.09
CA ASP A 238 -24.76 22.45 -1.05
C ASP A 238 -23.83 21.36 -0.45
N HIS A 239 -23.90 20.15 -0.98
CA HIS A 239 -23.02 19.07 -0.51
C HIS A 239 -21.60 19.29 -1.01
N SER A 240 -20.64 19.04 -0.12
CA SER A 240 -19.22 18.94 -0.46
C SER A 240 -18.61 17.69 0.17
N ASP A 241 -17.84 16.97 -0.61
CA ASP A 241 -17.00 15.89 -0.11
C ASP A 241 -15.64 16.46 0.30
N TRP A 242 -15.03 15.81 1.28
CA TRP A 242 -13.75 16.23 1.84
C TRP A 242 -12.86 15.04 2.16
N ALA A 243 -11.55 15.28 2.14
CA ALA A 243 -10.54 14.35 2.63
C ALA A 243 -9.49 15.10 3.45
N ILE A 244 -8.96 14.46 4.48
CA ILE A 244 -7.87 14.97 5.30
C ILE A 244 -6.61 14.18 4.97
N VAL A 245 -5.64 14.88 4.42
CA VAL A 245 -4.32 14.34 4.12
C VAL A 245 -3.37 14.79 5.22
N ARG A 246 -2.79 13.83 5.94
CA ARG A 246 -1.64 14.08 6.79
C ARG A 246 -0.41 14.10 5.90
N LEU A 247 0.26 15.24 5.85
CA LEU A 247 1.52 15.39 5.11
C LEU A 247 2.61 14.49 5.68
N ALA A 248 3.61 14.18 4.88
CA ALA A 248 4.75 13.35 5.26
C ALA A 248 5.46 13.92 6.50
N GLU A 249 5.67 15.23 6.50
CA GLU A 249 6.26 16.00 7.60
C GLU A 249 5.69 17.44 7.64
N PRO A 250 5.83 18.17 8.74
CA PRO A 250 5.54 19.58 8.77
C PRO A 250 6.48 20.35 7.84
N GLY A 251 5.93 21.27 7.03
CA GLY A 251 6.74 22.02 6.06
C GLY A 251 6.07 23.29 5.58
N PHE A 252 6.81 24.06 4.79
CA PHE A 252 6.30 25.24 4.09
C PHE A 252 5.73 24.79 2.74
N LEU A 253 4.48 25.15 2.47
CA LEU A 253 3.82 24.84 1.20
C LEU A 253 4.12 25.96 0.22
N THR A 254 4.80 25.64 -0.86
CA THR A 254 5.16 26.57 -1.93
C THR A 254 4.19 26.49 -3.11
N ARG A 255 3.54 25.33 -3.30
CA ARG A 255 2.63 25.06 -4.40
C ARG A 255 1.64 23.96 -4.00
N ILE A 256 0.43 24.05 -4.54
CA ILE A 256 -0.59 23.01 -4.43
C ILE A 256 -0.99 22.60 -5.85
N ALA A 257 -1.02 21.32 -6.13
CA ALA A 257 -1.49 20.77 -7.39
C ALA A 257 -2.66 19.80 -7.15
N ILE A 258 -3.72 19.94 -7.97
CA ILE A 258 -4.85 19.01 -8.00
C ILE A 258 -4.93 18.41 -9.39
N ASP A 259 -4.78 17.09 -9.47
CA ASP A 259 -4.75 16.35 -10.72
C ASP A 259 -6.12 15.74 -11.05
N THR A 260 -6.72 16.26 -12.11
CA THR A 260 -7.99 15.74 -12.65
C THR A 260 -7.80 15.00 -13.98
N ARG A 261 -6.56 14.72 -14.38
CA ARG A 261 -6.28 13.99 -15.65
C ARG A 261 -6.91 12.61 -15.72
N PRO A 262 -7.12 11.87 -14.59
CA PRO A 262 -7.83 10.59 -14.65
C PRO A 262 -9.35 10.69 -14.88
N TYR A 263 -9.92 11.89 -14.87
CA TYR A 263 -11.37 12.07 -14.96
C TYR A 263 -11.81 12.52 -16.36
N ASP A 264 -12.87 11.89 -16.87
CA ASP A 264 -13.51 12.25 -18.13
C ASP A 264 -14.98 12.59 -17.87
N GLY A 265 -15.23 13.81 -17.39
CA GLY A 265 -16.57 14.33 -17.11
C GLY A 265 -17.17 13.98 -15.74
N ASP A 266 -16.46 13.22 -14.89
CA ASP A 266 -16.88 12.86 -13.53
C ASP A 266 -16.01 13.51 -12.45
N GLN A 267 -15.18 14.50 -12.82
CA GLN A 267 -14.35 15.28 -11.89
C GLN A 267 -15.22 16.16 -10.95
N PRO A 268 -14.68 16.58 -9.80
CA PRO A 268 -15.30 17.61 -8.97
C PRO A 268 -15.43 18.93 -9.75
N VAL A 269 -16.52 19.65 -9.52
CA VAL A 269 -16.75 20.98 -10.15
C VAL A 269 -15.73 22.01 -9.68
N ALA A 270 -15.37 21.94 -8.40
CA ALA A 270 -14.40 22.84 -7.78
C ALA A 270 -13.80 22.21 -6.54
N ALA A 271 -12.65 22.71 -6.13
CA ALA A 271 -12.02 22.36 -4.87
C ALA A 271 -11.50 23.59 -4.14
N SER A 272 -11.36 23.49 -2.82
CA SER A 272 -10.63 24.43 -1.98
C SER A 272 -9.72 23.64 -1.05
N VAL A 273 -8.63 24.24 -0.58
CA VAL A 273 -7.70 23.57 0.31
C VAL A 273 -7.53 24.38 1.59
N GLN A 274 -7.61 23.68 2.70
CA GLN A 274 -7.32 24.22 4.03
C GLN A 274 -6.16 23.45 4.63
N ALA A 275 -5.37 24.08 5.47
CA ALA A 275 -4.31 23.45 6.21
C ALA A 275 -4.40 23.79 7.71
N CYS A 276 -3.93 22.86 8.52
CA CYS A 276 -3.75 23.09 9.95
C CYS A 276 -2.43 22.45 10.41
N TYR A 277 -1.98 22.86 11.58
CA TYR A 277 -0.97 22.16 12.35
C TYR A 277 -1.63 21.50 13.55
N SER A 278 -1.43 20.21 13.72
CA SER A 278 -1.91 19.46 14.87
C SER A 278 -0.92 18.36 15.23
N GLU A 279 -0.64 18.22 16.52
CA GLU A 279 0.12 17.09 17.05
C GLU A 279 -0.74 15.83 17.21
N HIS A 280 -2.06 15.97 17.11
CA HIS A 280 -3.00 14.86 17.14
C HIS A 280 -2.99 14.05 15.85
N ALA A 281 -3.09 12.75 15.98
CA ALA A 281 -3.21 11.85 14.82
C ALA A 281 -4.45 12.13 13.96
N ASN A 282 -5.53 12.63 14.59
CA ASN A 282 -6.73 13.13 13.92
C ASN A 282 -7.00 14.57 14.37
N PRO A 283 -6.78 15.59 13.51
CA PRO A 283 -6.96 17.00 13.84
C PRO A 283 -8.42 17.38 14.13
N GLU A 284 -9.41 16.59 13.68
CA GLU A 284 -10.82 16.83 14.02
C GLU A 284 -11.12 16.64 15.52
N ARG A 285 -10.26 15.90 16.23
CA ARG A 285 -10.34 15.69 17.69
C ARG A 285 -9.51 16.66 18.50
N ASP A 286 -8.80 17.54 17.83
CA ASP A 286 -7.96 18.56 18.44
C ASP A 286 -8.76 19.87 18.55
N SER A 287 -9.21 20.21 19.74
CA SER A 287 -9.98 21.44 20.01
C SER A 287 -9.16 22.72 19.81
N GLU A 288 -7.85 22.63 19.74
CA GLU A 288 -6.94 23.76 19.51
C GLU A 288 -6.51 23.86 18.04
N CYS A 289 -6.93 22.93 17.19
CA CYS A 289 -6.59 22.93 15.77
C CYS A 289 -7.45 23.94 14.99
N PHE A 290 -6.79 24.91 14.38
CA PHE A 290 -7.43 25.90 13.50
C PHE A 290 -7.08 25.60 12.04
N TRP A 291 -8.12 25.55 11.20
CA TRP A 291 -7.98 25.39 9.77
C TRP A 291 -7.86 26.73 9.05
N TYR A 292 -6.79 26.93 8.33
CA TYR A 292 -6.54 28.10 7.52
C TYR A 292 -6.79 27.77 6.05
N GLN A 293 -7.55 28.61 5.35
CA GLN A 293 -7.70 28.47 3.91
C GLN A 293 -6.41 28.90 3.21
N ILE A 294 -5.79 27.94 2.52
CA ILE A 294 -4.54 28.14 1.78
C ILE A 294 -4.75 28.19 0.27
N ALA A 295 -5.84 27.60 -0.24
CA ALA A 295 -6.29 27.80 -1.62
C ALA A 295 -7.81 28.03 -1.61
N PRO A 296 -8.29 29.14 -2.26
CA PRO A 296 -9.72 29.43 -2.35
C PRO A 296 -10.43 28.40 -3.22
N ARG A 297 -11.77 28.42 -3.18
CA ARG A 297 -12.59 27.59 -4.06
C ARG A 297 -12.28 27.93 -5.53
N THR A 298 -11.66 26.97 -6.22
CA THR A 298 -11.22 27.09 -7.63
C THR A 298 -11.95 26.08 -8.48
N GLU A 299 -12.44 26.49 -9.65
CA GLU A 299 -13.11 25.58 -10.59
C GLU A 299 -12.11 24.60 -11.20
N LEU A 300 -12.53 23.34 -11.34
CA LEU A 300 -11.74 22.27 -11.89
C LEU A 300 -12.32 21.79 -13.22
N ASN A 301 -11.44 21.67 -14.21
CA ASN A 301 -11.77 21.10 -15.52
C ASN A 301 -11.33 19.64 -15.57
N ALA A 302 -11.99 18.83 -16.39
CA ALA A 302 -11.58 17.47 -16.66
C ALA A 302 -10.18 17.39 -17.30
N ASN A 303 -9.50 16.26 -17.11
CA ASN A 303 -8.27 15.91 -17.81
C ASN A 303 -7.16 17.00 -17.72
N LYS A 304 -6.99 17.58 -16.54
CA LYS A 304 -6.05 18.70 -16.34
C LYS A 304 -5.31 18.59 -15.00
N LEU A 305 -4.06 19.03 -14.97
CA LEU A 305 -3.36 19.38 -13.74
C LEU A 305 -3.63 20.85 -13.39
N HIS A 306 -4.17 21.10 -12.21
CA HIS A 306 -4.46 22.44 -11.70
C HIS A 306 -3.41 22.82 -10.67
N GLU A 307 -2.69 23.89 -10.92
CA GLU A 307 -1.79 24.50 -9.94
C GLU A 307 -2.54 25.66 -9.27
N LEU A 308 -2.54 25.65 -7.95
CA LEU A 308 -3.18 26.63 -7.09
C LEU A 308 -2.10 27.41 -6.36
N ASP A 309 -2.12 28.73 -6.52
CA ASP A 309 -1.20 29.68 -5.87
C ASP A 309 -1.76 30.19 -4.53
#